data_8d327f127b15d5d3cf09aa8a80568c80
#
_entry.id   8d327f127b15d5d3cf09aa8a80568c80
#
_cell.length_a   1.000
_cell.length_b   1.000
_cell.length_c   1.000
_cell.angle_alpha   90.00
_cell.angle_beta   90.00
_cell.angle_gamma   90.00
#
_symmetry.space_group_name_H-M   'P 1'
#
loop_
_entity.id
_entity.type
_entity.pdbx_description
1 polymer ?
#
loop_
_entity_poly.entity_id
_entity_poly.type
_entity_poly.pdbx_seq_one_letter_code
_entity_poly.pdbx_strand_id
1 'polypeptide(L)'
;MGRTYIVEESVGRYLSSINLQGKTFVSGLLIGQCSSQKDYVILASRTPPKEEQNENLEHPKAKLDNLDEEWVTEHANQVSRMLPGGILVLGVFIITPLEMGNDFQNALRRLVFAVEKTLSKKRLWSFTEEEVSERVTLHICSSTKKIFCRTYDICDPKSSAKPADWKYQNGLSALWISFECTVHINIHIPLSATSLSYSLERNTKNGLARWAKQIENGIYLINGQVKDEDGDLLGGQKKSFKGNAQAASHCFDVRVLTQLLLNSDHRSTATVQICSGSVNLKGTVKCRAYVHSNKPKVKDAVQAVKRDILNTVADRCEILFEDLLLNETPEKKVMKKEFHILPHRVFAHVAGSTVMLCDYKFGDESDEEIKDHFLEMLDQKIQIKDLEIAEEINTGVIAAFAVCSPCCGYLLSLLQ
;
A
#
# COMPACT_ATOMS: atom_id res chain seq x y z
N MET A 1 2.06 -23.58 -16.92
CA MET A 1 0.68 -23.11 -16.93
C MET A 1 0.67 -21.64 -16.60
N GLY A 2 -0.19 -20.83 -17.25
CA GLY A 2 -0.33 -19.41 -16.94
C GLY A 2 -0.99 -19.19 -15.57
N ARG A 3 -0.80 -18.01 -14.99
CA ARG A 3 -1.47 -17.59 -13.75
C ARG A 3 -2.98 -17.49 -13.92
N THR A 4 -3.75 -17.68 -12.86
CA THR A 4 -5.20 -17.54 -12.88
C THR A 4 -5.62 -16.41 -11.95
N TYR A 5 -6.35 -15.43 -12.49
CA TYR A 5 -6.99 -14.34 -11.74
C TYR A 5 -8.45 -14.69 -11.52
N ILE A 6 -8.83 -14.77 -10.25
CA ILE A 6 -10.23 -14.93 -9.84
C ILE A 6 -10.76 -13.53 -9.50
N VAL A 7 -11.78 -13.11 -10.19
CA VAL A 7 -12.26 -11.74 -10.22
C VAL A 7 -13.65 -11.64 -9.66
N GLU A 8 -13.89 -10.74 -8.71
CA GLU A 8 -15.24 -10.46 -8.22
C GLU A 8 -16.12 -9.97 -9.38
N GLU A 9 -17.35 -10.47 -9.45
CA GLU A 9 -18.26 -10.15 -10.56
C GLU A 9 -18.60 -8.65 -10.64
N SER A 10 -18.61 -7.96 -9.49
CA SER A 10 -18.76 -6.49 -9.42
C SER A 10 -17.67 -5.76 -10.19
N VAL A 11 -16.44 -6.26 -10.19
CA VAL A 11 -15.31 -5.72 -10.97
C VAL A 11 -15.59 -5.85 -12.46
N GLY A 12 -16.14 -7.00 -12.89
CA GLY A 12 -16.53 -7.20 -14.29
C GLY A 12 -17.61 -6.22 -14.74
N ARG A 13 -18.63 -6.02 -13.90
CA ARG A 13 -19.69 -5.02 -14.17
C ARG A 13 -19.11 -3.61 -14.24
N TYR A 14 -18.23 -3.25 -13.30
CA TYR A 14 -17.56 -1.95 -13.30
C TYR A 14 -16.76 -1.73 -14.58
N LEU A 15 -15.86 -2.65 -14.93
CA LEU A 15 -15.04 -2.55 -16.15
C LEU A 15 -15.87 -2.43 -17.43
N SER A 16 -17.03 -3.13 -17.47
CA SER A 16 -17.96 -3.09 -18.60
C SER A 16 -18.75 -1.78 -18.67
N SER A 17 -18.94 -1.09 -17.54
CA SER A 17 -19.68 0.16 -17.45
C SER A 17 -18.84 1.39 -17.83
N ILE A 18 -17.52 1.25 -17.86
CA ILE A 18 -16.62 2.36 -18.21
C ILE A 18 -16.85 2.75 -19.66
N ASN A 19 -17.30 4.00 -19.86
CA ASN A 19 -17.49 4.61 -21.17
C ASN A 19 -16.26 5.43 -21.54
N LEU A 20 -15.78 5.28 -22.77
CA LEU A 20 -14.63 6.02 -23.29
C LEU A 20 -14.91 7.51 -23.50
N GLN A 21 -16.20 7.92 -23.65
CA GLN A 21 -16.61 9.33 -23.81
C GLN A 21 -15.79 10.09 -24.88
N GLY A 22 -15.48 9.42 -25.99
CA GLY A 22 -14.66 10.00 -27.06
C GLY A 22 -13.14 9.94 -26.84
N LYS A 23 -12.69 9.49 -25.68
CA LYS A 23 -11.25 9.27 -25.40
C LYS A 23 -10.72 8.08 -26.21
N THR A 24 -9.43 8.14 -26.53
CA THR A 24 -8.74 7.05 -27.25
C THR A 24 -8.57 5.81 -26.40
N PHE A 25 -8.48 5.98 -25.07
CA PHE A 25 -8.41 4.90 -24.09
C PHE A 25 -8.79 5.39 -22.69
N VAL A 26 -9.05 4.45 -21.79
CA VAL A 26 -9.14 4.65 -20.34
C VAL A 26 -8.22 3.64 -19.68
N SER A 27 -7.36 4.11 -18.77
CA SER A 27 -6.46 3.28 -17.97
C SER A 27 -6.90 3.24 -16.50
N GLY A 28 -6.38 2.26 -15.76
CA GLY A 28 -6.62 2.15 -14.33
C GLY A 28 -5.87 0.99 -13.70
N LEU A 29 -6.16 0.77 -12.42
CA LEU A 29 -5.48 -0.17 -11.55
C LEU A 29 -6.37 -1.36 -11.22
N LEU A 30 -5.76 -2.52 -11.07
CA LEU A 30 -6.38 -3.74 -10.56
C LEU A 30 -5.86 -3.99 -9.14
N ILE A 31 -6.76 -4.16 -8.19
CA ILE A 31 -6.46 -4.23 -6.76
C ILE A 31 -6.97 -5.57 -6.21
N GLY A 32 -6.15 -6.18 -5.35
CA GLY A 32 -6.49 -7.45 -4.75
C GLY A 32 -5.32 -8.11 -4.06
N GLN A 33 -5.29 -9.43 -4.03
CA GLN A 33 -4.30 -10.23 -3.34
C GLN A 33 -3.60 -11.22 -4.27
N CYS A 34 -2.27 -11.26 -4.20
CA CYS A 34 -1.50 -12.35 -4.77
C CYS A 34 -1.49 -13.56 -3.83
N SER A 35 -1.62 -14.74 -4.37
CA SER A 35 -1.33 -15.97 -3.64
C SER A 35 -0.49 -16.94 -4.48
N SER A 36 0.06 -17.98 -3.86
CA SER A 36 0.90 -18.95 -4.54
C SER A 36 0.20 -19.69 -5.69
N GLN A 37 -1.12 -19.84 -5.62
CA GLN A 37 -1.90 -20.60 -6.59
C GLN A 37 -2.73 -19.73 -7.54
N LYS A 38 -3.39 -18.70 -7.00
CA LYS A 38 -4.35 -17.86 -7.74
C LYS A 38 -4.33 -16.46 -7.16
N ASP A 39 -4.53 -15.47 -7.99
CA ASP A 39 -4.69 -14.10 -7.56
C ASP A 39 -6.17 -13.73 -7.50
N TYR A 40 -6.53 -12.89 -6.53
CA TYR A 40 -7.89 -12.48 -6.28
C TYR A 40 -8.04 -10.99 -6.54
N VAL A 41 -8.85 -10.61 -7.53
CA VAL A 41 -9.12 -9.21 -7.88
C VAL A 41 -10.45 -8.80 -7.25
N ILE A 42 -10.40 -7.85 -6.32
CA ILE A 42 -11.57 -7.38 -5.56
C ILE A 42 -12.07 -6.00 -6.01
N LEU A 43 -11.19 -5.22 -6.62
CA LEU A 43 -11.49 -3.86 -7.05
C LEU A 43 -10.72 -3.52 -8.32
N ALA A 44 -11.32 -2.70 -9.16
CA ALA A 44 -10.66 -1.97 -10.23
C ALA A 44 -10.96 -0.48 -10.05
N SER A 45 -9.95 0.36 -10.23
CA SER A 45 -10.10 1.80 -10.14
C SER A 45 -9.59 2.46 -11.41
N ARG A 46 -10.41 3.31 -12.01
CA ARG A 46 -10.04 4.11 -13.16
C ARG A 46 -9.08 5.22 -12.72
N THR A 47 -8.01 5.43 -13.49
CA THR A 47 -7.13 6.60 -13.26
C THR A 47 -7.93 7.88 -13.46
N PRO A 48 -7.92 8.82 -12.48
CA PRO A 48 -8.61 10.09 -12.57
C PRO A 48 -8.20 10.84 -13.84
N PRO A 49 -9.13 11.60 -14.47
CA PRO A 49 -8.75 12.48 -15.56
C PRO A 49 -7.81 13.57 -15.04
N LYS A 50 -6.78 13.87 -15.82
CA LYS A 50 -5.93 15.03 -15.55
C LYS A 50 -6.77 16.30 -15.79
N GLU A 51 -6.69 17.27 -14.88
CA GLU A 51 -7.31 18.57 -15.12
C GLU A 51 -6.66 19.20 -16.37
N GLU A 52 -7.45 19.36 -17.43
CA GLU A 52 -6.98 19.99 -18.65
C GLU A 52 -6.75 21.48 -18.36
N GLN A 53 -5.50 21.89 -18.28
CA GLN A 53 -5.15 23.27 -18.56
C GLN A 53 -5.53 23.50 -20.02
N ASN A 54 -6.45 24.44 -20.28
CA ASN A 54 -7.00 24.79 -21.58
C ASN A 54 -5.90 25.03 -22.63
N GLU A 55 -5.43 24.00 -23.26
CA GLU A 55 -4.57 24.09 -24.44
C GLU A 55 -5.34 23.57 -25.66
N ASN A 56 -5.39 24.46 -26.65
CA ASN A 56 -6.08 24.38 -27.92
C ASN A 56 -6.19 22.98 -28.53
N LEU A 57 -7.45 22.61 -28.80
CA LEU A 57 -7.90 21.41 -29.51
C LEU A 57 -7.34 21.36 -30.94
N GLU A 58 -6.18 20.81 -31.16
CA GLU A 58 -5.85 20.12 -32.39
C GLU A 58 -6.17 18.63 -32.21
N HIS A 59 -6.95 18.05 -33.12
CA HIS A 59 -7.42 16.67 -33.06
C HIS A 59 -6.29 15.68 -32.80
N PRO A 60 -6.28 14.97 -31.66
CA PRO A 60 -5.22 14.01 -31.39
C PRO A 60 -5.40 12.79 -32.28
N LYS A 61 -4.45 12.57 -33.16
CA LYS A 61 -4.28 11.24 -33.78
C LYS A 61 -4.14 10.23 -32.64
N ALA A 62 -4.94 9.18 -32.66
CA ALA A 62 -4.95 8.09 -31.69
C ALA A 62 -3.58 7.37 -31.65
N LYS A 63 -2.61 7.97 -31.02
CA LYS A 63 -1.33 7.36 -30.71
C LYS A 63 -1.27 7.07 -29.22
N LEU A 64 -0.80 5.90 -28.89
CA LEU A 64 -0.49 5.43 -27.54
C LEU A 64 0.57 6.28 -26.83
N ASP A 65 1.24 7.16 -27.58
CA ASP A 65 2.20 8.15 -27.07
C ASP A 65 1.60 9.12 -26.04
N ASN A 66 0.26 9.14 -25.91
CA ASN A 66 -0.47 9.94 -24.93
C ASN A 66 -0.74 9.21 -23.61
N LEU A 67 -0.22 7.99 -23.40
CA LEU A 67 -0.32 7.34 -22.11
C LEU A 67 0.67 8.00 -21.15
N ASP A 68 0.14 8.83 -20.25
CA ASP A 68 0.92 9.49 -19.20
C ASP A 68 1.31 8.47 -18.12
N GLU A 69 2.51 7.87 -18.28
CA GLU A 69 3.03 6.87 -17.35
C GLU A 69 3.22 7.47 -15.95
N GLU A 70 3.61 8.76 -15.84
CA GLU A 70 3.82 9.44 -14.56
C GLU A 70 2.50 9.61 -13.81
N TRP A 71 1.44 10.01 -14.52
CA TRP A 71 0.12 10.18 -13.91
C TRP A 71 -0.48 8.86 -13.40
N VAL A 72 -0.35 7.77 -14.16
CA VAL A 72 -0.80 6.45 -13.71
C VAL A 72 0.05 5.94 -12.54
N THR A 73 1.36 6.20 -12.54
CA THR A 73 2.22 5.79 -11.42
C THR A 73 1.94 6.58 -10.16
N GLU A 74 1.60 7.88 -10.28
CA GLU A 74 1.18 8.68 -9.13
C GLU A 74 -0.17 8.22 -8.59
N HIS A 75 -1.14 7.95 -9.45
CA HIS A 75 -2.40 7.33 -9.03
C HIS A 75 -2.16 6.00 -8.29
N ALA A 76 -1.28 5.13 -8.80
CA ALA A 76 -0.94 3.88 -8.13
C ALA A 76 -0.28 4.10 -6.77
N ASN A 77 0.52 5.15 -6.65
CA ASN A 77 1.15 5.58 -5.41
C ASN A 77 0.10 5.99 -4.36
N GLN A 78 -0.83 6.87 -4.72
CA GLN A 78 -1.91 7.31 -3.83
C GLN A 78 -2.81 6.12 -3.43
N VAL A 79 -3.24 5.32 -4.41
CA VAL A 79 -4.04 4.12 -4.15
C VAL A 79 -3.31 3.14 -3.22
N SER A 80 -2.00 2.95 -3.36
CA SER A 80 -1.25 2.01 -2.51
C SER A 80 -1.31 2.36 -1.02
N ARG A 81 -1.39 3.65 -0.67
CA ARG A 81 -1.57 4.13 0.71
C ARG A 81 -2.95 3.79 1.28
N MET A 82 -3.95 3.62 0.39
CA MET A 82 -5.33 3.31 0.77
C MET A 82 -5.59 1.81 0.97
N LEU A 83 -4.58 0.96 0.78
CA LEU A 83 -4.72 -0.49 0.86
C LEU A 83 -4.24 -1.04 2.20
N PRO A 84 -5.07 -1.85 2.90
CA PRO A 84 -4.67 -2.55 4.11
C PRO A 84 -3.72 -3.71 3.78
N GLY A 85 -3.07 -4.26 4.80
CA GLY A 85 -2.15 -5.38 4.64
C GLY A 85 -2.77 -6.57 3.92
N GLY A 86 -1.98 -7.20 3.05
CA GLY A 86 -2.41 -8.33 2.23
C GLY A 86 -3.14 -7.93 0.94
N ILE A 87 -3.59 -6.68 0.81
CA ILE A 87 -4.17 -6.12 -0.42
C ILE A 87 -3.13 -5.24 -1.09
N LEU A 88 -3.03 -5.32 -2.41
CA LEU A 88 -2.02 -4.59 -3.17
C LEU A 88 -2.50 -4.27 -4.60
N VAL A 89 -1.79 -3.40 -5.29
CA VAL A 89 -1.96 -3.16 -6.72
C VAL A 89 -1.40 -4.36 -7.47
N LEU A 90 -2.30 -5.17 -8.04
CA LEU A 90 -1.96 -6.39 -8.79
C LEU A 90 -1.42 -6.07 -10.19
N GLY A 91 -1.80 -4.94 -10.73
CA GLY A 91 -1.41 -4.52 -12.08
C GLY A 91 -2.31 -3.43 -12.63
N VAL A 92 -2.32 -3.31 -13.94
CA VAL A 92 -3.00 -2.24 -14.65
C VAL A 92 -3.99 -2.78 -15.68
N PHE A 93 -5.06 -2.03 -15.92
CA PHE A 93 -5.94 -2.30 -17.03
C PHE A 93 -5.98 -1.13 -18.01
N ILE A 94 -6.37 -1.42 -19.23
CA ILE A 94 -6.65 -0.41 -20.25
C ILE A 94 -7.83 -0.83 -21.11
N ILE A 95 -8.70 0.11 -21.41
CA ILE A 95 -9.87 -0.09 -22.26
C ILE A 95 -9.69 0.75 -23.51
N THR A 96 -9.80 0.13 -24.68
CA THR A 96 -9.68 0.80 -25.98
C THR A 96 -10.90 0.53 -26.87
N PRO A 97 -11.21 1.38 -27.85
CA PRO A 97 -12.31 1.12 -28.78
C PRO A 97 -12.05 -0.06 -29.70
N LEU A 98 -10.79 -0.28 -30.09
CA LEU A 98 -10.38 -1.33 -31.03
C LEU A 98 -9.32 -2.25 -30.41
N GLU A 99 -9.18 -3.44 -30.98
CA GLU A 99 -8.08 -4.34 -30.65
C GLU A 99 -6.75 -3.71 -31.09
N MET A 100 -5.78 -3.70 -30.19
CA MET A 100 -4.48 -3.05 -30.40
C MET A 100 -3.38 -4.07 -30.67
N GLY A 101 -2.41 -3.70 -31.49
CA GLY A 101 -1.29 -4.54 -31.90
C GLY A 101 -0.18 -4.68 -30.86
N ASN A 102 0.99 -5.20 -31.32
CA ASN A 102 2.12 -5.51 -30.44
C ASN A 102 2.75 -4.29 -29.74
N ASP A 103 2.74 -3.12 -30.37
CA ASP A 103 3.29 -1.90 -29.77
C ASP A 103 2.56 -1.51 -28.49
N PHE A 104 1.29 -1.82 -28.42
CA PHE A 104 0.46 -1.61 -27.23
C PHE A 104 0.86 -2.51 -26.05
N GLN A 105 1.26 -3.75 -26.33
CA GLN A 105 1.74 -4.66 -25.28
C GLN A 105 3.05 -4.15 -24.66
N ASN A 106 3.91 -3.54 -25.46
CA ASN A 106 5.13 -2.92 -24.98
C ASN A 106 4.84 -1.72 -24.08
N ALA A 107 3.82 -0.91 -24.40
CA ALA A 107 3.40 0.20 -23.56
C ALA A 107 2.82 -0.28 -22.22
N LEU A 108 1.95 -1.30 -22.21
CA LEU A 108 1.45 -1.91 -20.99
C LEU A 108 2.55 -2.53 -20.13
N ARG A 109 3.55 -3.15 -20.79
CA ARG A 109 4.73 -3.68 -20.11
C ARG A 109 5.48 -2.54 -19.40
N ARG A 110 5.82 -1.46 -20.12
CA ARG A 110 6.49 -0.29 -19.51
C ARG A 110 5.71 0.24 -18.34
N LEU A 111 4.38 0.40 -18.50
CA LEU A 111 3.52 0.93 -17.46
C LEU A 111 3.52 0.07 -16.17
N VAL A 112 3.36 -1.25 -16.29
CA VAL A 112 3.35 -2.11 -15.10
C VAL A 112 4.70 -2.13 -14.37
N PHE A 113 5.81 -2.06 -15.12
CA PHE A 113 7.15 -1.93 -14.53
C PHE A 113 7.37 -0.54 -13.91
N ALA A 114 6.86 0.53 -14.51
CA ALA A 114 6.93 1.88 -13.95
C ALA A 114 6.13 1.98 -12.63
N VAL A 115 4.92 1.43 -12.60
CA VAL A 115 4.10 1.35 -11.38
C VAL A 115 4.85 0.60 -10.27
N GLU A 116 5.35 -0.60 -10.54
CA GLU A 116 6.06 -1.37 -9.52
C GLU A 116 7.36 -0.69 -9.06
N LYS A 117 8.10 -0.06 -9.97
CA LYS A 117 9.30 0.72 -9.63
C LYS A 117 8.97 1.88 -8.70
N THR A 118 7.86 2.56 -8.90
CA THR A 118 7.41 3.66 -8.03
C THR A 118 6.99 3.13 -6.67
N LEU A 119 6.17 2.10 -6.61
CA LEU A 119 5.73 1.49 -5.37
C LEU A 119 6.89 0.88 -4.55
N SER A 120 7.84 0.22 -5.20
CA SER A 120 8.98 -0.42 -4.53
C SER A 120 9.94 0.59 -3.87
N LYS A 121 10.07 1.78 -4.44
CA LYS A 121 10.91 2.85 -3.84
C LYS A 121 10.42 3.32 -2.48
N LYS A 122 9.12 3.22 -2.21
CA LYS A 122 8.48 3.70 -0.98
C LYS A 122 8.40 2.64 0.11
N ARG A 123 8.39 1.39 -0.26
CA ARG A 123 8.30 0.26 0.69
C ARG A 123 9.52 0.19 1.61
N LEU A 124 9.28 -0.14 2.89
CA LEU A 124 10.31 -0.48 3.87
C LEU A 124 10.64 -1.98 3.88
N TRP A 125 10.04 -2.75 3.00
CA TRP A 125 10.20 -4.19 2.85
C TRP A 125 10.50 -4.58 1.40
N SER A 126 11.10 -5.75 1.21
CA SER A 126 11.42 -6.32 -0.11
C SER A 126 10.67 -7.62 -0.32
N PHE A 127 10.45 -8.00 -1.58
CA PHE A 127 9.94 -9.32 -1.89
C PHE A 127 10.93 -10.40 -1.46
N THR A 128 10.40 -11.49 -0.90
CA THR A 128 11.16 -12.72 -0.68
C THR A 128 11.13 -13.59 -1.93
N GLU A 129 12.03 -14.54 -2.05
CA GLU A 129 12.08 -15.47 -3.20
C GLU A 129 10.82 -16.33 -3.34
N GLU A 130 10.09 -16.55 -2.24
CA GLU A 130 8.84 -17.33 -2.22
C GLU A 130 7.62 -16.52 -2.65
N GLU A 131 7.74 -15.21 -2.75
CA GLU A 131 6.61 -14.33 -3.04
C GLU A 131 6.37 -14.21 -4.53
N VAL A 132 5.10 -13.98 -4.85
CA VAL A 132 4.64 -13.81 -6.23
C VAL A 132 5.10 -12.48 -6.77
N SER A 133 6.02 -12.52 -7.71
CA SER A 133 6.55 -11.35 -8.42
C SER A 133 5.79 -11.01 -9.72
N GLU A 134 4.83 -11.83 -10.11
CA GLU A 134 4.07 -11.61 -11.35
C GLU A 134 2.98 -10.54 -11.15
N ARG A 135 2.88 -9.61 -12.13
CA ARG A 135 1.87 -8.55 -12.19
C ARG A 135 1.05 -8.65 -13.46
N VAL A 136 -0.22 -8.29 -13.36
CA VAL A 136 -1.18 -8.43 -14.46
C VAL A 136 -1.27 -7.16 -15.31
N THR A 137 -1.43 -7.36 -16.61
CA THR A 137 -1.92 -6.36 -17.53
C THR A 137 -3.20 -6.86 -18.18
N LEU A 138 -4.25 -6.05 -18.14
CA LEU A 138 -5.54 -6.36 -18.70
C LEU A 138 -5.89 -5.37 -19.80
N HIS A 139 -6.07 -5.86 -21.01
CA HIS A 139 -6.58 -5.07 -22.13
C HIS A 139 -8.00 -5.51 -22.46
N ILE A 140 -8.90 -4.56 -22.55
CA ILE A 140 -10.32 -4.77 -22.90
C ILE A 140 -10.63 -3.96 -24.15
N CYS A 141 -11.09 -4.63 -25.19
CA CYS A 141 -11.64 -3.99 -26.37
C CYS A 141 -13.13 -3.68 -26.14
N SER A 142 -13.50 -2.40 -26.11
CA SER A 142 -14.89 -2.00 -25.81
C SER A 142 -15.89 -2.36 -26.92
N SER A 143 -15.44 -2.43 -28.18
CA SER A 143 -16.30 -2.81 -29.31
C SER A 143 -16.53 -4.32 -29.40
N THR A 144 -15.46 -5.13 -29.28
CA THR A 144 -15.56 -6.60 -29.42
C THR A 144 -15.80 -7.31 -28.09
N LYS A 145 -15.68 -6.59 -26.96
CA LYS A 145 -15.74 -7.14 -25.59
C LYS A 145 -14.68 -8.20 -25.30
N LYS A 146 -13.68 -8.34 -26.16
CA LYS A 146 -12.57 -9.25 -25.91
C LYS A 146 -11.66 -8.76 -24.80
N ILE A 147 -11.21 -9.70 -23.97
CA ILE A 147 -10.32 -9.47 -22.84
C ILE A 147 -9.00 -10.19 -23.11
N PHE A 148 -7.90 -9.47 -23.01
CA PHE A 148 -6.54 -9.99 -23.12
C PHE A 148 -5.85 -9.84 -21.77
N CYS A 149 -5.67 -10.94 -21.05
CA CYS A 149 -5.01 -10.98 -19.76
C CYS A 149 -3.59 -11.55 -19.91
N ARG A 150 -2.60 -10.84 -19.41
CA ARG A 150 -1.20 -11.23 -19.47
C ARG A 150 -0.50 -10.90 -18.17
N THR A 151 0.59 -11.62 -17.87
CA THR A 151 1.44 -11.37 -16.72
C THR A 151 2.86 -11.10 -17.11
N TYR A 152 3.54 -10.34 -16.28
CA TYR A 152 4.97 -10.05 -16.35
C TYR A 152 5.57 -10.30 -14.97
N ASP A 153 6.74 -10.90 -14.94
CA ASP A 153 7.56 -11.02 -13.75
C ASP A 153 8.32 -9.70 -13.55
N ILE A 154 7.98 -8.97 -12.49
CA ILE A 154 8.57 -7.65 -12.21
C ILE A 154 9.99 -7.74 -11.66
N CYS A 155 10.42 -8.90 -11.17
CA CYS A 155 11.80 -9.14 -10.75
C CYS A 155 12.74 -9.41 -11.93
N ASP A 156 12.19 -9.80 -13.09
CA ASP A 156 12.95 -9.99 -14.31
C ASP A 156 12.72 -8.85 -15.32
N PRO A 157 13.65 -7.90 -15.47
CA PRO A 157 13.52 -6.81 -16.45
C PRO A 157 13.38 -7.28 -17.91
N LYS A 158 13.76 -8.53 -18.21
CA LYS A 158 13.63 -9.14 -19.53
C LYS A 158 12.37 -9.98 -19.68
N SER A 159 11.51 -10.03 -18.65
CA SER A 159 10.27 -10.80 -18.65
C SER A 159 9.42 -10.53 -19.89
N SER A 160 8.99 -11.59 -20.53
CA SER A 160 8.04 -11.56 -21.64
C SER A 160 6.60 -11.75 -21.15
N ALA A 161 5.64 -11.26 -21.95
CA ALA A 161 4.23 -11.42 -21.67
C ALA A 161 3.83 -12.91 -21.64
N LYS A 162 3.33 -13.41 -20.51
CA LYS A 162 2.77 -14.74 -20.37
C LYS A 162 1.25 -14.64 -20.38
N PRO A 163 0.52 -15.49 -21.14
CA PRO A 163 -0.94 -15.54 -21.07
C PRO A 163 -1.40 -15.90 -19.66
N ALA A 164 -2.51 -15.30 -19.20
CA ALA A 164 -3.12 -15.60 -17.93
C ALA A 164 -4.63 -15.79 -18.09
N ASP A 165 -5.22 -16.58 -17.20
CA ASP A 165 -6.65 -16.81 -17.15
C ASP A 165 -7.34 -15.70 -16.33
N TRP A 166 -8.45 -15.18 -16.87
CA TRP A 166 -9.30 -14.19 -16.21
C TRP A 166 -10.69 -14.79 -16.00
N LYS A 167 -11.05 -15.10 -14.74
CA LYS A 167 -12.26 -15.84 -14.40
C LYS A 167 -13.10 -15.08 -13.39
N TYR A 168 -14.35 -14.82 -13.72
CA TYR A 168 -15.30 -14.18 -12.79
C TYR A 168 -15.86 -15.19 -11.81
N GLN A 169 -16.02 -14.75 -10.57
CA GLN A 169 -16.61 -15.53 -9.49
C GLN A 169 -17.43 -14.62 -8.58
N ASN A 170 -18.66 -15.03 -8.27
CA ASN A 170 -19.51 -14.35 -7.29
C ASN A 170 -19.12 -14.69 -5.86
N GLY A 171 -19.29 -13.72 -4.96
CA GLY A 171 -19.14 -13.93 -3.52
C GLY A 171 -17.68 -14.04 -3.07
N LEU A 172 -16.73 -13.66 -3.91
CA LEU A 172 -15.32 -13.60 -3.56
C LEU A 172 -15.09 -12.62 -2.40
N SER A 173 -15.80 -11.51 -2.41
CA SER A 173 -15.71 -10.44 -1.42
C SER A 173 -16.13 -10.83 -0.01
N ALA A 174 -16.85 -11.96 0.16
CA ALA A 174 -17.23 -12.47 1.48
C ALA A 174 -16.24 -13.50 2.07
N LEU A 175 -15.20 -13.85 1.34
CA LEU A 175 -14.27 -14.92 1.69
C LEU A 175 -12.93 -14.40 2.27
N TRP A 176 -12.97 -13.29 3.01
CA TRP A 176 -11.77 -12.69 3.59
C TRP A 176 -11.71 -12.89 5.10
N ILE A 177 -10.50 -13.19 5.57
CA ILE A 177 -10.17 -13.30 6.98
C ILE A 177 -9.46 -11.99 7.34
N SER A 178 -9.93 -11.32 8.37
CA SER A 178 -9.31 -10.08 8.86
C SER A 178 -8.37 -10.34 10.03
N PHE A 179 -7.33 -9.52 10.13
CA PHE A 179 -6.35 -9.51 11.20
C PHE A 179 -6.23 -8.10 11.73
N GLU A 180 -6.30 -7.95 13.04
CA GLU A 180 -6.09 -6.68 13.72
C GLU A 180 -4.84 -6.75 14.59
N CYS A 181 -4.02 -5.71 14.54
CA CYS A 181 -2.81 -5.60 15.31
C CYS A 181 -2.64 -4.17 15.82
N THR A 182 -2.30 -4.02 17.09
CA THR A 182 -1.95 -2.72 17.66
C THR A 182 -0.46 -2.71 18.01
N VAL A 183 0.25 -1.71 17.50
CA VAL A 183 1.70 -1.58 17.69
C VAL A 183 2.02 -0.24 18.33
N HIS A 184 2.81 -0.29 19.41
CA HIS A 184 3.35 0.91 20.03
C HIS A 184 4.63 1.34 19.31
N ILE A 185 4.65 2.59 18.86
CA ILE A 185 5.77 3.19 18.15
C ILE A 185 6.58 4.06 19.13
N ASN A 186 7.88 3.81 19.18
CA ASN A 186 8.84 4.64 19.89
C ASN A 186 10.18 4.56 19.16
N ILE A 187 10.31 5.36 18.09
CA ILE A 187 11.44 5.33 17.17
C ILE A 187 12.22 6.63 17.35
N HIS A 188 13.52 6.52 17.55
CA HIS A 188 14.44 7.64 17.59
C HIS A 188 15.42 7.56 16.42
N ILE A 189 15.45 8.59 15.60
CA ILE A 189 16.30 8.69 14.40
C ILE A 189 17.25 9.86 14.59
N PRO A 190 18.53 9.62 14.90
CA PRO A 190 19.51 10.71 14.95
C PRO A 190 19.83 11.20 13.55
N LEU A 191 19.89 12.53 13.38
CA LEU A 191 20.29 13.19 12.14
C LEU A 191 21.76 13.53 12.21
N SER A 192 22.59 12.84 11.41
CA SER A 192 24.01 13.12 11.36
C SER A 192 24.31 14.47 10.75
N ALA A 193 25.28 15.21 11.30
CA ALA A 193 25.73 16.48 10.75
C ALA A 193 26.26 16.35 9.31
N THR A 194 26.80 15.20 8.93
CA THR A 194 27.27 14.90 7.57
C THR A 194 26.13 14.64 6.60
N SER A 195 24.92 14.31 7.08
CA SER A 195 23.74 14.04 6.25
C SER A 195 22.83 15.26 6.05
N LEU A 196 23.25 16.46 6.44
CA LEU A 196 22.50 17.70 6.20
C LEU A 196 22.22 17.99 4.72
N SER A 197 22.99 17.37 3.81
CA SER A 197 22.73 17.45 2.37
C SER A 197 21.52 16.63 1.90
N TYR A 198 21.01 15.72 2.73
CA TYR A 198 19.83 14.93 2.41
C TYR A 198 18.57 15.56 2.99
N SER A 199 17.46 15.45 2.28
CA SER A 199 16.15 15.86 2.80
C SER A 199 15.83 15.15 4.11
N LEU A 200 15.06 15.80 4.98
CA LEU A 200 14.55 15.21 6.23
C LEU A 200 13.81 13.89 5.98
N GLU A 201 13.02 13.85 4.92
CA GLU A 201 12.31 12.66 4.44
C GLU A 201 13.26 11.47 4.22
N ARG A 202 14.35 11.67 3.45
CA ARG A 202 15.33 10.60 3.17
C ARG A 202 16.02 10.10 4.44
N ASN A 203 16.37 11.01 5.35
CA ASN A 203 16.97 10.65 6.62
C ASN A 203 16.00 9.85 7.50
N THR A 204 14.74 10.25 7.55
CA THR A 204 13.68 9.52 8.27
C THR A 204 13.49 8.13 7.70
N LYS A 205 13.39 8.00 6.38
CA LYS A 205 13.26 6.70 5.71
C LYS A 205 14.43 5.76 6.02
N ASN A 206 15.66 6.26 5.99
CA ASN A 206 16.84 5.47 6.34
C ASN A 206 16.81 5.03 7.82
N GLY A 207 16.31 5.89 8.71
CA GLY A 207 16.13 5.57 10.12
C GLY A 207 15.05 4.52 10.36
N LEU A 208 13.93 4.60 9.63
CA LEU A 208 12.86 3.61 9.69
C LEU A 208 13.30 2.22 9.23
N ALA A 209 14.32 2.11 8.37
CA ALA A 209 14.82 0.82 7.90
C ALA A 209 15.35 -0.08 9.04
N ARG A 210 15.86 0.49 10.13
CA ARG A 210 16.27 -0.30 11.32
C ARG A 210 15.07 -0.84 12.07
N TRP A 211 14.07 0.00 12.28
CA TRP A 211 12.82 -0.41 12.91
C TRP A 211 12.08 -1.45 12.04
N ALA A 212 12.09 -1.29 10.72
CA ALA A 212 11.51 -2.27 9.81
C ALA A 212 12.10 -3.67 10.00
N LYS A 213 13.43 -3.80 10.18
CA LYS A 213 14.08 -5.07 10.48
C LYS A 213 13.62 -5.69 11.80
N GLN A 214 13.31 -4.88 12.82
CA GLN A 214 12.76 -5.39 14.08
C GLN A 214 11.35 -5.96 13.87
N ILE A 215 10.51 -5.30 13.08
CA ILE A 215 9.17 -5.78 12.72
C ILE A 215 9.27 -7.06 11.86
N GLU A 216 10.15 -7.08 10.87
CA GLU A 216 10.36 -8.27 10.01
C GLU A 216 10.80 -9.50 10.81
N ASN A 217 11.68 -9.31 11.78
CA ASN A 217 12.21 -10.39 12.65
C ASN A 217 11.39 -10.60 13.93
N GLY A 218 10.28 -9.93 14.10
CA GLY A 218 9.41 -10.05 15.26
C GLY A 218 8.72 -11.42 15.33
N ILE A 219 8.34 -11.81 16.55
CA ILE A 219 7.52 -12.99 16.81
C ILE A 219 6.06 -12.59 16.79
N TYR A 220 5.26 -13.27 15.97
CA TYR A 220 3.84 -12.98 15.78
C TYR A 220 2.97 -14.02 16.49
N LEU A 221 2.10 -13.54 17.38
CA LEU A 221 1.12 -14.37 18.08
C LEU A 221 -0.25 -14.12 17.43
N ILE A 222 -0.87 -15.17 16.91
CA ILE A 222 -2.24 -15.12 16.38
C ILE A 222 -3.17 -15.68 17.45
N ASN A 223 -4.10 -14.85 17.95
CA ASN A 223 -4.96 -15.16 19.11
C ASN A 223 -4.13 -15.65 20.33
N GLY A 224 -3.01 -14.96 20.59
CA GLY A 224 -2.14 -15.25 21.74
C GLY A 224 -1.24 -16.48 21.59
N GLN A 225 -1.17 -17.12 20.41
CA GLN A 225 -0.37 -18.30 20.16
C GLN A 225 0.61 -18.10 19.02
N VAL A 226 1.84 -18.56 19.20
CA VAL A 226 2.81 -18.74 18.13
C VAL A 226 2.41 -19.98 17.37
N LYS A 227 2.23 -19.86 16.05
CA LYS A 227 1.86 -20.96 15.16
C LYS A 227 2.98 -21.22 14.16
N ASP A 228 3.04 -22.47 13.69
CA ASP A 228 3.96 -22.84 12.61
C ASP A 228 3.62 -22.07 11.33
N GLU A 229 4.59 -21.40 10.73
CA GLU A 229 4.42 -20.54 9.55
C GLU A 229 3.87 -21.28 8.34
N ASP A 230 4.23 -22.53 8.13
CA ASP A 230 3.73 -23.38 7.04
C ASP A 230 2.41 -24.08 7.37
N GLY A 231 1.95 -23.94 8.61
CA GLY A 231 0.68 -24.49 9.06
C GLY A 231 -0.54 -23.87 8.39
N ASP A 232 -1.63 -24.64 8.33
CA ASP A 232 -2.95 -24.15 7.87
C ASP A 232 -3.52 -23.20 8.94
N LEU A 233 -3.76 -21.95 8.57
CA LEU A 233 -4.32 -20.92 9.46
C LEU A 233 -5.67 -21.35 10.06
N LEU A 234 -6.50 -22.04 9.28
CA LEU A 234 -7.83 -22.52 9.66
C LEU A 234 -7.82 -23.98 10.17
N GLY A 235 -6.63 -24.56 10.38
CA GLY A 235 -6.45 -25.93 10.87
C GLY A 235 -7.20 -26.17 12.18
N GLY A 236 -8.14 -27.11 12.18
CA GLY A 236 -8.98 -27.44 13.34
C GLY A 236 -10.40 -26.88 13.33
N GLN A 237 -10.71 -25.85 12.53
CA GLN A 237 -12.06 -25.24 12.50
C GLN A 237 -12.98 -25.82 11.40
N LYS A 238 -12.58 -26.84 10.68
CA LYS A 238 -13.32 -27.40 9.51
C LYS A 238 -14.73 -27.92 9.79
N LYS A 239 -15.20 -28.00 11.05
CA LYS A 239 -16.49 -28.59 11.39
C LYS A 239 -17.68 -27.61 11.48
N SER A 240 -17.45 -26.27 11.49
CA SER A 240 -18.57 -25.31 11.64
C SER A 240 -19.09 -24.72 10.31
N PHE A 241 -18.46 -24.99 9.18
CA PHE A 241 -18.83 -24.41 7.89
C PHE A 241 -20.08 -25.07 7.21
N LYS A 242 -20.72 -26.06 7.83
CA LYS A 242 -21.87 -26.80 7.24
C LYS A 242 -23.24 -26.40 7.81
N GLY A 243 -23.37 -25.27 8.50
CA GLY A 243 -24.66 -24.83 9.04
C GLY A 243 -24.85 -23.34 8.91
N ASN A 244 -25.81 -22.91 8.10
CA ASN A 244 -26.38 -21.58 7.91
C ASN A 244 -25.38 -20.41 7.73
N ALA A 245 -25.41 -19.90 6.51
CA ALA A 245 -24.64 -18.78 5.98
C ALA A 245 -25.01 -17.44 6.65
N GLN A 246 -24.49 -17.19 7.82
CA GLN A 246 -24.01 -15.88 8.20
C GLN A 246 -22.50 -16.05 8.35
N ALA A 247 -21.76 -15.53 7.38
CA ALA A 247 -20.31 -15.49 7.41
C ALA A 247 -19.92 -14.67 8.66
N ALA A 248 -19.67 -15.36 9.78
CA ALA A 248 -19.00 -14.75 10.90
C ALA A 248 -17.64 -14.28 10.34
N SER A 249 -17.45 -12.98 10.25
CA SER A 249 -16.17 -12.38 9.85
C SER A 249 -15.13 -12.89 10.86
N HIS A 250 -14.27 -13.82 10.43
CA HIS A 250 -13.19 -14.29 11.29
C HIS A 250 -12.17 -13.17 11.40
N CYS A 251 -12.21 -12.46 12.52
CA CYS A 251 -11.21 -11.49 12.90
C CYS A 251 -10.23 -12.14 13.88
N PHE A 252 -8.95 -12.10 13.59
CA PHE A 252 -7.89 -12.62 14.44
C PHE A 252 -7.14 -11.46 15.09
N ASP A 253 -6.96 -11.52 16.42
CA ASP A 253 -6.05 -10.62 17.14
C ASP A 253 -4.61 -11.06 16.90
N VAL A 254 -3.76 -10.11 16.50
CA VAL A 254 -2.34 -10.35 16.28
C VAL A 254 -1.51 -9.46 17.18
N ARG A 255 -0.57 -10.07 17.88
CA ARG A 255 0.43 -9.36 18.70
C ARG A 255 1.82 -9.59 18.15
N VAL A 256 2.61 -8.53 18.12
CA VAL A 256 3.98 -8.54 17.67
C VAL A 256 4.91 -8.36 18.88
N LEU A 257 5.87 -9.25 19.04
CA LEU A 257 6.96 -9.13 19.99
C LEU A 257 8.24 -8.85 19.23
N THR A 258 8.76 -7.65 19.35
CA THR A 258 10.02 -7.26 18.73
C THR A 258 11.17 -7.43 19.70
N GLN A 259 12.28 -7.96 19.22
CA GLN A 259 13.53 -8.01 19.97
C GLN A 259 14.42 -6.85 19.54
N LEU A 260 15.14 -6.27 20.51
CA LEU A 260 16.28 -5.44 20.17
C LEU A 260 17.29 -6.34 19.45
N LEU A 261 17.70 -5.94 18.26
CA LEU A 261 18.76 -6.63 17.52
C LEU A 261 20.09 -6.41 18.26
N LEU A 262 20.35 -7.21 19.26
CA LEU A 262 21.66 -7.28 19.89
C LEU A 262 22.53 -8.07 18.92
N ASN A 263 23.51 -7.41 18.33
CA ASN A 263 24.61 -8.13 17.68
C ASN A 263 25.38 -8.90 18.75
N SER A 264 25.04 -10.17 18.90
CA SER A 264 25.58 -11.05 19.97
C SER A 264 27.08 -11.33 19.88
N ASP A 265 27.72 -10.95 18.78
CA ASP A 265 29.06 -11.48 18.49
C ASP A 265 30.22 -10.50 18.72
N HIS A 266 29.99 -9.24 19.07
CA HIS A 266 31.11 -8.31 19.11
C HIS A 266 31.04 -7.27 20.22
N ARG A 267 32.21 -6.98 20.76
CA ARG A 267 32.56 -5.83 21.59
C ARG A 267 31.83 -4.59 21.07
N SER A 268 31.30 -3.79 21.97
CA SER A 268 30.62 -2.55 21.67
C SER A 268 31.28 -1.81 20.50
N THR A 269 30.59 -1.73 19.37
CA THR A 269 30.99 -0.91 18.21
C THR A 269 30.36 0.48 18.30
N ALA A 270 30.07 0.95 19.51
CA ALA A 270 29.54 2.29 19.72
C ALA A 270 30.47 3.32 19.08
N THR A 271 29.97 4.02 18.08
CA THR A 271 30.69 5.12 17.45
C THR A 271 30.06 6.43 17.91
N VAL A 272 30.89 7.37 18.29
CA VAL A 272 30.44 8.74 18.58
C VAL A 272 30.19 9.45 17.27
N GLN A 273 28.94 9.87 17.04
CA GLN A 273 28.58 10.66 15.87
C GLN A 273 28.11 12.05 16.31
N ILE A 274 28.54 13.07 15.56
CA ILE A 274 28.02 14.42 15.73
C ILE A 274 26.65 14.47 15.06
N CYS A 275 25.60 14.67 15.88
CA CYS A 275 24.23 14.80 15.40
C CYS A 275 23.85 16.28 15.32
N SER A 276 23.19 16.66 14.22
CA SER A 276 22.60 17.97 14.01
C SER A 276 21.16 18.06 14.53
N GLY A 277 20.57 16.93 14.88
CA GLY A 277 19.21 16.86 15.36
C GLY A 277 18.70 15.44 15.50
N SER A 278 17.41 15.28 15.70
CA SER A 278 16.74 13.97 15.73
C SER A 278 15.29 14.04 15.29
N VAL A 279 14.79 12.95 14.73
CA VAL A 279 13.36 12.71 14.51
C VAL A 279 12.91 11.64 15.51
N ASN A 280 11.83 11.93 16.23
CA ASN A 280 11.26 11.02 17.21
C ASN A 280 9.82 10.74 16.83
N LEU A 281 9.46 9.47 16.62
CA LEU A 281 8.11 9.03 16.34
C LEU A 281 7.60 8.27 17.56
N LYS A 282 6.49 8.72 18.16
CA LYS A 282 5.89 8.10 19.33
C LYS A 282 4.39 8.02 19.18
N GLY A 283 3.80 6.92 19.60
CA GLY A 283 2.36 6.74 19.60
C GLY A 283 1.95 5.29 19.43
N THR A 284 0.72 5.10 19.02
CA THR A 284 0.13 3.78 18.79
C THR A 284 -0.49 3.76 17.40
N VAL A 285 -0.24 2.71 16.64
CA VAL A 285 -0.87 2.47 15.35
C VAL A 285 -1.73 1.22 15.39
N LYS A 286 -2.93 1.30 14.87
CA LYS A 286 -3.80 0.16 14.60
C LYS A 286 -3.64 -0.27 13.16
N CYS A 287 -3.35 -1.54 12.98
CA CYS A 287 -3.10 -2.18 11.70
C CYS A 287 -4.21 -3.17 11.41
N ARG A 288 -4.58 -3.27 10.14
CA ARG A 288 -5.59 -4.20 9.66
C ARG A 288 -5.10 -4.87 8.39
N ALA A 289 -5.19 -6.20 8.35
CA ALA A 289 -4.75 -6.96 7.21
C ALA A 289 -5.81 -7.98 6.80
N TYR A 290 -5.76 -8.44 5.56
CA TYR A 290 -6.72 -9.39 5.01
C TYR A 290 -6.00 -10.50 4.25
N VAL A 291 -6.49 -11.74 4.42
CA VAL A 291 -6.06 -12.90 3.65
C VAL A 291 -7.28 -13.65 3.17
N HIS A 292 -7.27 -14.07 1.90
CA HIS A 292 -8.37 -14.85 1.34
C HIS A 292 -8.44 -16.24 1.98
N SER A 293 -9.66 -16.72 2.27
CA SER A 293 -9.92 -17.95 3.04
C SER A 293 -9.57 -19.26 2.32
N ASN A 294 -9.12 -19.21 1.06
CA ASN A 294 -8.78 -20.40 0.30
C ASN A 294 -7.40 -20.94 0.70
N LYS A 295 -7.38 -21.86 1.66
CA LYS A 295 -6.18 -22.52 2.19
C LYS A 295 -5.07 -21.54 2.61
N PRO A 296 -5.39 -20.53 3.45
CA PRO A 296 -4.40 -19.56 3.90
C PRO A 296 -3.41 -20.24 4.84
N LYS A 297 -2.14 -19.95 4.68
CA LYS A 297 -1.10 -20.34 5.61
C LYS A 297 -0.88 -19.27 6.68
N VAL A 298 -0.31 -19.67 7.81
CA VAL A 298 0.04 -18.74 8.88
C VAL A 298 1.02 -17.66 8.36
N LYS A 299 2.01 -18.03 7.55
CA LYS A 299 2.95 -17.10 6.93
C LYS A 299 2.27 -16.02 6.08
N ASP A 300 1.18 -16.34 5.37
CA ASP A 300 0.44 -15.37 4.56
C ASP A 300 -0.17 -14.27 5.46
N ALA A 301 -0.73 -14.68 6.60
CA ALA A 301 -1.31 -13.76 7.58
C ALA A 301 -0.24 -12.90 8.25
N VAL A 302 0.84 -13.51 8.71
CA VAL A 302 1.98 -12.80 9.33
C VAL A 302 2.57 -11.78 8.36
N GLN A 303 2.76 -12.16 7.10
CA GLN A 303 3.31 -11.27 6.08
C GLN A 303 2.36 -10.11 5.78
N ALA A 304 1.06 -10.36 5.70
CA ALA A 304 0.07 -9.30 5.49
C ALA A 304 0.09 -8.27 6.65
N VAL A 305 0.15 -8.73 7.90
CA VAL A 305 0.23 -7.85 9.07
C VAL A 305 1.56 -7.10 9.12
N LYS A 306 2.70 -7.75 8.85
CA LYS A 306 4.02 -7.10 8.76
C LYS A 306 4.00 -5.92 7.80
N ARG A 307 3.47 -6.13 6.61
CA ARG A 307 3.39 -5.10 5.58
C ARG A 307 2.51 -3.94 5.98
N ASP A 308 1.36 -4.22 6.60
CA ASP A 308 0.48 -3.16 7.06
C ASP A 308 1.13 -2.28 8.14
N ILE A 309 1.84 -2.90 9.10
CA ILE A 309 2.60 -2.17 10.13
C ILE A 309 3.65 -1.25 9.50
N LEU A 310 4.42 -1.76 8.55
CA LEU A 310 5.50 -1.01 7.91
C LEU A 310 4.96 0.11 7.02
N ASN A 311 3.95 -0.19 6.20
CA ASN A 311 3.36 0.77 5.28
C ASN A 311 2.68 1.91 6.04
N THR A 312 1.84 1.62 7.06
CA THR A 312 1.10 2.68 7.75
C THR A 312 2.00 3.70 8.43
N VAL A 313 3.19 3.30 8.93
CA VAL A 313 4.15 4.25 9.52
C VAL A 313 4.89 5.02 8.43
N ALA A 314 5.30 4.34 7.36
CA ALA A 314 5.99 4.98 6.24
C ALA A 314 5.09 6.01 5.53
N ASP A 315 3.86 5.62 5.21
CA ASP A 315 2.89 6.46 4.49
C ASP A 315 2.54 7.72 5.30
N ARG A 316 2.31 7.59 6.62
CA ARG A 316 2.04 8.75 7.47
C ARG A 316 3.20 9.73 7.52
N CYS A 317 4.44 9.24 7.57
CA CYS A 317 5.61 10.10 7.52
C CYS A 317 5.73 10.81 6.17
N GLU A 318 5.45 10.10 5.08
CA GLU A 318 5.52 10.65 3.72
C GLU A 318 4.46 11.73 3.53
N ILE A 319 3.20 11.48 3.91
CA ILE A 319 2.10 12.44 3.85
C ILE A 319 2.42 13.69 4.68
N LEU A 320 2.96 13.52 5.90
CA LEU A 320 3.40 14.67 6.70
C LEU A 320 4.49 15.49 5.99
N PHE A 321 5.47 14.85 5.35
CA PHE A 321 6.50 15.58 4.63
C PHE A 321 5.96 16.29 3.38
N GLU A 322 5.00 15.70 2.68
CA GLU A 322 4.29 16.34 1.58
C GLU A 322 3.56 17.61 2.07
N ASP A 323 2.81 17.51 3.19
CA ASP A 323 2.12 18.63 3.81
C ASP A 323 3.08 19.76 4.25
N LEU A 324 4.18 19.39 4.90
CA LEU A 324 5.20 20.36 5.33
C LEU A 324 5.85 21.10 4.14
N LEU A 325 6.07 20.42 3.01
CA LEU A 325 6.60 21.04 1.80
C LEU A 325 5.63 22.05 1.18
N LEU A 326 4.32 21.80 1.25
CA LEU A 326 3.29 22.69 0.73
C LEU A 326 3.11 23.93 1.62
N ASN A 327 3.30 23.78 2.94
CA ASN A 327 3.03 24.81 3.93
C ASN A 327 4.28 25.59 4.40
N GLU A 328 5.49 25.23 3.92
CA GLU A 328 6.71 25.96 4.24
C GLU A 328 6.74 27.35 3.58
N THR A 329 6.54 28.40 4.39
CA THR A 329 6.89 29.75 3.99
C THR A 329 8.38 30.00 4.23
N PRO A 330 9.11 30.72 3.33
CA PRO A 330 10.57 30.89 3.40
C PRO A 330 11.11 31.60 4.65
N GLU A 331 10.26 32.18 5.48
CA GLU A 331 10.65 33.11 6.56
C GLU A 331 10.91 32.45 7.93
N LYS A 332 10.65 31.15 8.11
CA LYS A 332 10.79 30.49 9.42
C LYS A 332 11.93 29.48 9.51
N LYS A 333 13.17 29.91 9.22
CA LYS A 333 14.38 29.16 9.61
C LYS A 333 14.80 29.48 11.04
N VAL A 334 13.94 29.31 12.02
CA VAL A 334 14.33 29.33 13.42
C VAL A 334 14.17 27.92 13.98
N MET A 335 15.31 27.34 14.31
CA MET A 335 15.46 26.01 14.92
C MET A 335 14.69 25.92 16.24
N LYS A 336 13.47 25.45 16.19
CA LYS A 336 12.66 25.10 17.37
C LYS A 336 12.33 23.61 17.33
N LYS A 337 12.19 23.04 18.49
CA LYS A 337 11.61 21.71 18.64
C LYS A 337 10.16 21.77 18.17
N GLU A 338 9.89 21.19 17.02
CA GLU A 338 8.55 21.19 16.42
C GLU A 338 7.90 19.85 16.66
N PHE A 339 6.62 19.87 16.98
CA PHE A 339 5.78 18.70 17.16
C PHE A 339 4.72 18.72 16.08
N HIS A 340 4.62 17.61 15.36
CA HIS A 340 3.61 17.41 14.34
C HIS A 340 2.82 16.16 14.70
N ILE A 341 1.50 16.24 14.57
CA ILE A 341 0.62 15.08 14.68
C ILE A 341 0.53 14.47 13.29
N LEU A 342 0.84 13.18 13.19
CA LEU A 342 0.68 12.46 11.95
C LEU A 342 -0.80 12.24 11.65
N PRO A 343 -1.19 12.13 10.38
CA PRO A 343 -2.60 11.92 10.04
C PRO A 343 -3.12 10.60 10.62
N HIS A 344 -4.37 10.60 11.04
CA HIS A 344 -5.07 9.42 11.53
C HIS A 344 -5.47 8.52 10.37
N ARG A 345 -5.44 7.22 10.59
CA ARG A 345 -5.94 6.26 9.60
C ARG A 345 -7.44 6.08 9.76
N VAL A 346 -8.16 6.17 8.66
CA VAL A 346 -9.60 6.01 8.58
C VAL A 346 -9.91 4.82 7.69
N PHE A 347 -10.80 3.93 8.13
CA PHE A 347 -11.24 2.79 7.33
C PHE A 347 -12.66 3.01 6.83
N ALA A 348 -12.91 2.54 5.60
CA ALA A 348 -14.22 2.57 4.97
C ALA A 348 -14.54 1.23 4.31
N HIS A 349 -15.79 0.79 4.45
CA HIS A 349 -16.29 -0.36 3.74
C HIS A 349 -16.47 -0.06 2.25
N VAL A 350 -15.95 -0.95 1.43
CA VAL A 350 -16.26 -0.97 0.00
C VAL A 350 -17.57 -1.73 -0.20
N ALA A 351 -18.48 -1.17 -0.99
CA ALA A 351 -19.79 -1.77 -1.24
C ALA A 351 -19.66 -3.22 -1.75
N GLY A 352 -20.28 -4.14 -1.00
CA GLY A 352 -20.30 -5.56 -1.34
C GLY A 352 -19.05 -6.34 -0.94
N SER A 353 -18.09 -5.76 -0.21
CA SER A 353 -16.89 -6.44 0.29
C SER A 353 -16.82 -6.43 1.82
N THR A 354 -16.25 -7.49 2.41
CA THR A 354 -15.84 -7.49 3.81
C THR A 354 -14.47 -6.84 4.04
N VAL A 355 -13.74 -6.55 2.97
CA VAL A 355 -12.48 -5.82 3.03
C VAL A 355 -12.77 -4.34 3.18
N MET A 356 -12.18 -3.71 4.18
CA MET A 356 -12.20 -2.27 4.35
C MET A 356 -10.94 -1.69 3.72
N LEU A 357 -11.09 -0.63 2.95
CA LEU A 357 -9.98 0.18 2.48
C LEU A 357 -9.73 1.32 3.47
N CYS A 358 -8.62 1.99 3.35
CA CYS A 358 -8.26 3.04 4.30
C CYS A 358 -7.83 4.32 3.60
N ASP A 359 -7.80 5.39 4.38
CA ASP A 359 -7.23 6.68 4.01
C ASP A 359 -6.60 7.33 5.24
N TYR A 360 -5.94 8.46 5.05
CA TYR A 360 -5.30 9.21 6.11
C TYR A 360 -5.90 10.60 6.21
N LYS A 361 -6.24 11.01 7.44
CA LYS A 361 -6.94 12.25 7.74
C LYS A 361 -6.16 13.08 8.75
N PHE A 362 -5.85 14.33 8.44
CA PHE A 362 -5.38 15.29 9.44
C PHE A 362 -6.53 15.78 10.32
N GLY A 363 -6.19 16.38 11.47
CA GLY A 363 -7.19 16.80 12.45
C GLY A 363 -8.11 17.93 11.98
N ASP A 364 -7.66 18.72 11.04
CA ASP A 364 -8.36 19.85 10.41
C ASP A 364 -9.16 19.49 9.16
N GLU A 365 -8.92 18.31 8.57
CA GLU A 365 -9.69 17.83 7.43
C GLU A 365 -11.10 17.36 7.84
N SER A 366 -12.04 17.48 6.93
CA SER A 366 -13.42 17.02 7.10
C SER A 366 -13.62 15.57 6.65
N ASP A 367 -14.70 14.93 7.09
CA ASP A 367 -15.06 13.58 6.61
C ASP A 367 -15.55 13.60 5.15
N GLU A 368 -16.03 14.75 4.67
CA GLU A 368 -16.41 14.92 3.25
C GLU A 368 -15.20 14.88 2.33
N GLU A 369 -14.08 15.49 2.72
CA GLU A 369 -12.81 15.43 1.97
C GLU A 369 -12.32 14.00 1.83
N ILE A 370 -12.39 13.20 2.90
CA ILE A 370 -12.07 11.76 2.86
C ILE A 370 -12.99 11.02 1.87
N LYS A 371 -14.29 11.30 1.90
CA LYS A 371 -15.26 10.69 0.99
C LYS A 371 -14.95 11.04 -0.47
N ASP A 372 -14.62 12.30 -0.74
CA ASP A 372 -14.28 12.77 -2.08
C ASP A 372 -12.97 12.14 -2.57
N HIS A 373 -11.98 11.97 -1.69
CA HIS A 373 -10.74 11.29 -2.00
C HIS A 373 -10.94 9.79 -2.33
N PHE A 374 -11.82 9.08 -1.59
CA PHE A 374 -12.21 7.71 -1.97
C PHE A 374 -12.89 7.64 -3.34
N LEU A 375 -13.71 8.63 -3.67
CA LEU A 375 -14.37 8.69 -4.97
C LEU A 375 -13.36 8.98 -6.09
N GLU A 376 -12.44 9.90 -5.87
CA GLU A 376 -11.43 10.30 -6.84
C GLU A 376 -10.41 9.18 -7.11
N MET A 377 -9.81 8.63 -6.05
CA MET A 377 -8.72 7.65 -6.19
C MET A 377 -9.21 6.23 -6.49
N LEU A 378 -10.34 5.83 -5.95
CA LEU A 378 -10.82 4.45 -6.03
C LEU A 378 -12.12 4.31 -6.84
N ASP A 379 -12.72 5.41 -7.30
CA ASP A 379 -14.05 5.45 -7.94
C ASP A 379 -15.13 4.75 -7.05
N GLN A 380 -14.97 4.89 -5.71
CA GLN A 380 -15.82 4.28 -4.71
C GLN A 380 -16.61 5.31 -3.92
N LYS A 381 -17.94 5.14 -3.90
CA LYS A 381 -18.83 5.95 -3.06
C LYS A 381 -18.93 5.34 -1.67
N ILE A 382 -18.40 6.03 -0.69
CA ILE A 382 -18.51 5.64 0.72
C ILE A 382 -19.55 6.52 1.43
N GLN A 383 -20.05 6.06 2.57
CA GLN A 383 -20.94 6.84 3.43
C GLN A 383 -20.18 7.26 4.69
N ILE A 384 -20.27 8.53 5.07
CA ILE A 384 -19.56 9.10 6.21
C ILE A 384 -19.87 8.34 7.50
N LYS A 385 -21.12 7.90 7.69
CA LYS A 385 -21.53 7.12 8.88
C LYS A 385 -20.83 5.78 9.01
N ASP A 386 -20.22 5.27 7.92
CA ASP A 386 -19.53 3.98 7.87
C ASP A 386 -18.00 4.16 7.96
N LEU A 387 -17.52 5.40 8.21
CA LEU A 387 -16.12 5.68 8.44
C LEU A 387 -15.73 5.25 9.88
N GLU A 388 -14.67 4.47 9.98
CA GLU A 388 -14.08 4.02 11.24
C GLU A 388 -12.71 4.68 11.42
N ILE A 389 -12.59 5.58 12.41
CA ILE A 389 -11.29 6.16 12.78
C ILE A 389 -10.52 5.11 13.57
N ALA A 390 -9.35 4.74 13.07
CA ALA A 390 -8.58 3.65 13.65
C ALA A 390 -8.04 3.95 15.04
N GLU A 391 -7.63 5.20 15.30
CA GLU A 391 -7.03 5.60 16.56
C GLU A 391 -7.78 6.78 17.19
N GLU A 392 -7.84 6.80 18.53
CA GLU A 392 -8.32 7.97 19.25
C GLU A 392 -7.33 9.14 19.09
N ILE A 393 -7.87 10.36 19.07
CA ILE A 393 -7.11 11.61 18.85
C ILE A 393 -5.91 11.74 19.80
N ASN A 394 -6.01 11.22 21.02
CA ASN A 394 -4.95 11.31 22.04
C ASN A 394 -3.90 10.19 21.97
N THR A 395 -4.09 9.18 21.13
CA THR A 395 -3.19 8.02 21.00
C THR A 395 -2.48 7.95 19.65
N GLY A 396 -2.73 8.93 18.78
CA GLY A 396 -2.13 9.02 17.45
C GLY A 396 -0.59 9.12 17.49
N VAL A 397 0.04 8.92 16.33
CA VAL A 397 1.49 9.02 16.22
C VAL A 397 1.89 10.50 16.14
N ILE A 398 2.84 10.90 16.98
CA ILE A 398 3.40 12.24 17.02
C ILE A 398 4.84 12.18 16.50
N ALA A 399 5.15 13.02 15.51
CA ALA A 399 6.52 13.27 15.10
C ALA A 399 7.07 14.50 15.82
N ALA A 400 8.20 14.36 16.47
CA ALA A 400 8.92 15.46 17.06
C ALA A 400 10.26 15.65 16.34
N PHE A 401 10.44 16.78 15.70
CA PHE A 401 11.70 17.19 15.08
C PHE A 401 12.47 18.05 16.05
N ALA A 402 13.71 17.69 16.37
CA ALA A 402 14.61 18.49 17.14
C ALA A 402 15.89 18.69 16.35
N VAL A 403 16.16 19.93 15.94
CA VAL A 403 17.41 20.30 15.30
C VAL A 403 18.30 20.98 16.35
N CYS A 404 19.50 20.48 16.56
CA CYS A 404 20.48 21.08 17.47
C CYS A 404 21.28 22.15 16.73
N SER A 405 21.43 23.31 17.37
CA SER A 405 22.42 24.30 16.95
C SER A 405 23.83 23.70 17.02
N PRO A 406 24.77 24.05 16.13
CA PRO A 406 26.10 23.42 16.04
C PRO A 406 26.99 23.52 17.28
N CYS A 407 26.52 24.14 18.36
CA CYS A 407 27.31 24.39 19.57
C CYS A 407 27.08 23.46 20.74
N CYS A 408 26.18 22.46 20.68
CA CYS A 408 25.93 21.60 21.83
C CYS A 408 25.64 20.17 21.44
N GLY A 409 26.50 19.27 21.88
CA GLY A 409 26.08 17.94 22.25
C GLY A 409 26.66 16.80 21.45
N TYR A 410 27.58 16.11 22.08
CA TYR A 410 27.88 14.72 21.76
C TYR A 410 26.71 13.87 22.28
N LEU A 411 25.91 13.33 21.41
CA LEU A 411 24.96 12.29 21.77
C LEU A 411 25.67 10.94 21.62
N LEU A 412 25.95 10.31 22.73
CA LEU A 412 26.28 8.89 22.76
C LEU A 412 25.04 8.12 22.28
N SER A 413 24.99 7.76 21.01
CA SER A 413 24.05 6.73 20.58
C SER A 413 24.61 5.38 21.02
N LEU A 414 24.23 4.94 22.19
CA LEU A 414 24.35 3.55 22.59
C LEU A 414 23.44 2.76 21.61
N LEU A 415 24.06 2.17 20.60
CA LEU A 415 23.47 1.08 19.84
C LEU A 415 23.40 -0.12 20.78
N GLN A 416 22.34 -0.20 21.58
CA GLN A 416 21.90 -1.44 22.21
C GLN A 416 20.92 -2.15 21.28
#